data_f65ff33f8ff6c3bea7562c396b42b950
#
_entry.id   f65ff33f8ff6c3bea7562c396b42b950
#
_cell.length_a   1.000
_cell.length_b   1.000
_cell.length_c   1.000
_cell.angle_alpha   90.00
_cell.angle_beta   90.00
_cell.angle_gamma   90.00
#
_symmetry.space_group_name_H-M   'P 1'
#
loop_
_entity.id
_entity.type
_entity.pdbx_description
1 polymer ?
#
loop_
_entity_poly.entity_id
_entity_poly.type
_entity_poly.pdbx_seq_one_letter_code
_entity_poly.pdbx_strand_id
1 'polypeptide(L)'
;MAYITKRGSSYGVRYTYQDEQGKNCNKWESFSTKEEAINRKKQIEHELANGTFLIPSTITVKEFLMEWLPKQCNKHKWAPCTYQSNLGTVQNLIIPYIGDMQMQKLKPYHLEDLYATLGKTPCGQYLEGKKQVLSEKQKKRLLSGTTIHEVHRLLRTAFQYAVEWGILVKSPVPVDSPKKSIQEHAIWDADEMWAALASMEDPILHLAVHLTLVGALREGEVAGLTPEDLDFDGADGTGTFRINKCMQRVQKASLAKTGKGCILQEFEDKREGSTTTLVLKKTKTASSNRTK
;
A
#
# COMPACT_ATOMS: atom_id res chain seq x y z
N MET A 1 -31.36 20.90 15.72
CA MET A 1 -31.30 21.66 17.01
C MET A 1 -30.64 20.79 18.07
N ALA A 2 -29.83 21.41 18.94
CA ALA A 2 -29.17 20.73 20.05
C ALA A 2 -29.71 21.19 21.39
N TYR A 3 -29.97 20.28 22.33
CA TYR A 3 -30.54 20.55 23.65
C TYR A 3 -29.59 20.06 24.74
N ILE A 4 -29.53 20.82 25.87
CA ILE A 4 -28.76 20.41 27.04
C ILE A 4 -29.75 19.91 28.10
N THR A 5 -29.47 18.75 28.70
CA THR A 5 -30.27 18.18 29.78
C THR A 5 -29.35 17.82 30.95
N LYS A 6 -29.68 18.17 32.17
CA LYS A 6 -28.97 17.77 33.39
C LYS A 6 -29.48 16.41 33.84
N ARG A 7 -28.55 15.46 34.09
CA ARG A 7 -28.84 14.12 34.66
C ARG A 7 -27.93 13.89 35.87
N GLY A 8 -28.49 14.01 37.05
CA GLY A 8 -27.73 13.88 38.28
C GLY A 8 -26.53 14.85 38.32
N SER A 9 -25.32 14.32 38.37
CA SER A 9 -24.05 15.10 38.36
C SER A 9 -23.49 15.39 36.96
N SER A 10 -24.11 14.93 35.89
CA SER A 10 -23.63 15.11 34.51
C SER A 10 -24.58 15.93 33.64
N TYR A 11 -24.05 16.49 32.56
CA TYR A 11 -24.79 17.27 31.57
C TYR A 11 -24.74 16.53 30.23
N GLY A 12 -25.92 16.34 29.63
CA GLY A 12 -26.04 15.69 28.33
C GLY A 12 -26.40 16.68 27.23
N VAL A 13 -25.77 16.54 26.08
CA VAL A 13 -26.13 17.27 24.84
C VAL A 13 -26.83 16.27 23.93
N ARG A 14 -28.10 16.54 23.64
CA ARG A 14 -28.88 15.77 22.65
C ARG A 14 -29.02 16.61 21.41
N TYR A 15 -28.74 16.02 20.25
CA TYR A 15 -28.92 16.67 18.96
C TYR A 15 -29.43 15.71 17.89
N THR A 16 -30.09 16.28 16.89
CA THR A 16 -30.62 15.56 15.73
C THR A 16 -29.79 15.95 14.51
N TYR A 17 -29.40 14.94 13.74
CA TYR A 17 -28.72 15.09 12.45
C TYR A 17 -29.37 14.17 11.42
N GLN A 18 -29.12 14.42 10.13
CA GLN A 18 -29.55 13.53 9.06
C GLN A 18 -28.39 12.60 8.71
N ASP A 19 -28.70 11.29 8.56
CA ASP A 19 -27.74 10.32 8.04
C ASP A 19 -27.61 10.44 6.50
N GLU A 20 -26.76 9.60 5.91
CA GLU A 20 -26.52 9.57 4.46
C GLU A 20 -27.79 9.28 3.63
N GLN A 21 -28.81 8.68 4.24
CA GLN A 21 -30.10 8.38 3.61
C GLN A 21 -31.15 9.46 3.85
N GLY A 22 -30.76 10.57 4.49
CA GLY A 22 -31.66 11.70 4.83
C GLY A 22 -32.58 11.42 6.03
N LYS A 23 -32.38 10.31 6.76
CA LYS A 23 -33.16 9.96 7.95
C LYS A 23 -32.67 10.74 9.16
N ASN A 24 -33.62 11.28 9.94
CA ASN A 24 -33.30 11.98 11.17
C ASN A 24 -32.83 11.00 12.25
N CYS A 25 -31.59 11.16 12.68
CA CYS A 25 -30.96 10.40 13.75
C CYS A 25 -30.73 11.29 14.97
N ASN A 26 -30.89 10.72 16.17
CA ASN A 26 -30.63 11.41 17.42
C ASN A 26 -29.36 10.87 18.07
N LYS A 27 -28.49 11.76 18.58
CA LYS A 27 -27.32 11.37 19.36
C LYS A 27 -27.32 12.08 20.70
N TRP A 28 -26.72 11.40 21.68
CA TRP A 28 -26.52 11.87 23.03
C TRP A 28 -25.06 11.81 23.39
N GLU A 29 -24.51 12.94 23.90
CA GLU A 29 -23.15 13.01 24.43
C GLU A 29 -23.22 13.51 25.88
N SER A 30 -22.44 12.90 26.80
CA SER A 30 -22.43 13.24 28.24
C SER A 30 -21.14 13.95 28.60
N PHE A 31 -21.25 14.97 29.45
CA PHE A 31 -20.14 15.82 29.91
C PHE A 31 -20.16 15.97 31.42
N SER A 32 -18.98 16.17 32.01
CA SER A 32 -18.82 16.34 33.45
C SER A 32 -19.27 17.73 33.90
N THR A 33 -19.08 18.76 33.07
CA THR A 33 -19.37 20.14 33.38
C THR A 33 -20.43 20.76 32.44
N LYS A 34 -21.14 21.76 32.95
CA LYS A 34 -22.12 22.49 32.17
C LYS A 34 -21.45 23.28 31.02
N GLU A 35 -20.26 23.80 31.26
CA GLU A 35 -19.51 24.61 30.30
C GLU A 35 -19.11 23.77 29.09
N GLU A 36 -18.59 22.53 29.31
CA GLU A 36 -18.29 21.60 28.23
C GLU A 36 -19.51 21.29 27.38
N ALA A 37 -20.65 21.03 28.01
CA ALA A 37 -21.90 20.77 27.29
C ALA A 37 -22.35 21.98 26.46
N ILE A 38 -22.22 23.23 26.99
CA ILE A 38 -22.56 24.49 26.26
C ILE A 38 -21.62 24.66 25.05
N ASN A 39 -20.32 24.46 25.24
CA ASN A 39 -19.33 24.60 24.17
C ASN A 39 -19.59 23.57 23.06
N ARG A 40 -19.84 22.31 23.44
CA ARG A 40 -20.17 21.26 22.48
C ARG A 40 -21.47 21.54 21.73
N LYS A 41 -22.50 22.04 22.42
CA LYS A 41 -23.75 22.44 21.76
C LYS A 41 -23.50 23.52 20.70
N LYS A 42 -22.80 24.62 21.06
CA LYS A 42 -22.48 25.68 20.11
C LYS A 42 -21.69 25.19 18.93
N GLN A 43 -20.72 24.31 19.16
CA GLN A 43 -19.92 23.67 18.09
C GLN A 43 -20.81 22.90 17.14
N ILE A 44 -21.70 22.00 17.64
CA ILE A 44 -22.62 21.22 16.83
C ILE A 44 -23.55 22.12 16.00
N GLU A 45 -24.12 23.16 16.61
CA GLU A 45 -25.00 24.11 15.92
C GLU A 45 -24.26 24.85 14.80
N HIS A 46 -23.02 25.26 15.03
CA HIS A 46 -22.17 25.90 14.03
C HIS A 46 -21.79 24.91 12.89
N GLU A 47 -21.43 23.67 13.23
CA GLU A 47 -21.09 22.63 12.25
C GLU A 47 -22.30 22.28 11.37
N LEU A 48 -23.50 22.17 11.97
CA LEU A 48 -24.75 21.92 11.24
C LEU A 48 -25.15 23.09 10.34
N ALA A 49 -24.97 24.33 10.82
CA ALA A 49 -25.28 25.52 10.04
C ALA A 49 -24.37 25.71 8.83
N ASN A 50 -23.09 25.33 8.97
CA ASN A 50 -22.11 25.47 7.91
C ASN A 50 -22.01 24.21 7.01
N GLY A 51 -22.82 23.16 7.25
CA GLY A 51 -22.74 21.91 6.51
C GLY A 51 -21.43 21.13 6.74
N THR A 52 -20.68 21.45 7.79
CA THR A 52 -19.41 20.79 8.16
C THR A 52 -19.59 19.72 9.25
N PHE A 53 -20.86 19.45 9.61
CA PHE A 53 -21.15 18.44 10.62
C PHE A 53 -20.78 17.04 10.13
N LEU A 54 -19.90 16.38 10.88
CA LEU A 54 -19.47 15.04 10.58
C LEU A 54 -20.43 14.03 11.22
N ILE A 55 -21.03 13.17 10.39
CA ILE A 55 -21.87 12.09 10.88
C ILE A 55 -21.01 11.20 11.79
N PRO A 56 -21.44 10.99 13.05
CA PRO A 56 -20.68 10.17 13.97
C PRO A 56 -20.58 8.73 13.46
N SER A 57 -19.38 8.31 13.15
CA SER A 57 -19.08 6.97 12.62
C SER A 57 -18.24 6.17 13.62
N THR A 58 -18.55 4.89 13.75
CA THR A 58 -17.77 3.94 14.54
C THR A 58 -16.78 3.15 13.69
N ILE A 59 -16.71 3.45 12.39
CA ILE A 59 -15.82 2.75 11.45
C ILE A 59 -14.38 2.78 11.96
N THR A 60 -13.74 1.63 11.99
CA THR A 60 -12.35 1.46 12.40
C THR A 60 -11.39 1.70 11.24
N VAL A 61 -10.12 1.96 11.55
CA VAL A 61 -9.06 2.08 10.53
C VAL A 61 -8.98 0.83 9.66
N LYS A 62 -9.13 -0.35 10.26
CA LYS A 62 -9.14 -1.63 9.56
C LYS A 62 -10.30 -1.72 8.56
N GLU A 63 -11.52 -1.46 9.01
CA GLU A 63 -12.71 -1.53 8.15
C GLU A 63 -12.59 -0.55 6.99
N PHE A 64 -12.21 0.69 7.27
CA PHE A 64 -12.00 1.70 6.24
C PHE A 64 -10.95 1.29 5.20
N LEU A 65 -9.75 0.88 5.65
CA LEU A 65 -8.66 0.51 4.73
C LEU A 65 -9.01 -0.72 3.89
N MET A 66 -9.67 -1.70 4.46
CA MET A 66 -10.09 -2.92 3.75
C MET A 66 -11.20 -2.65 2.72
N GLU A 67 -12.03 -1.63 2.93
CA GLU A 67 -13.01 -1.15 1.96
C GLU A 67 -12.39 -0.24 0.90
N TRP A 68 -11.50 0.67 1.31
CA TRP A 68 -10.85 1.64 0.45
C TRP A 68 -9.92 0.99 -0.58
N LEU A 69 -9.13 -0.01 -0.17
CA LEU A 69 -8.08 -0.61 -0.99
C LEU A 69 -8.59 -1.21 -2.32
N PRO A 70 -9.68 -2.05 -2.32
CA PRO A 70 -10.26 -2.55 -3.57
C PRO A 70 -10.82 -1.45 -4.46
N LYS A 71 -11.44 -0.42 -3.88
CA LYS A 71 -11.99 0.71 -4.65
C LYS A 71 -10.87 1.47 -5.38
N GLN A 72 -9.73 1.70 -4.71
CA GLN A 72 -8.56 2.33 -5.34
C GLN A 72 -7.92 1.44 -6.41
N CYS A 73 -7.85 0.14 -6.15
CA CYS A 73 -7.36 -0.83 -7.11
C CYS A 73 -8.15 -0.73 -8.43
N ASN A 74 -9.48 -0.74 -8.34
CA ASN A 74 -10.36 -0.64 -9.51
C ASN A 74 -10.27 0.72 -10.21
N LYS A 75 -10.27 1.83 -9.42
CA LYS A 75 -10.17 3.20 -9.95
C LYS A 75 -8.88 3.44 -10.73
N HIS A 76 -7.75 3.00 -10.19
CA HIS A 76 -6.42 3.24 -10.76
C HIS A 76 -5.88 2.05 -11.56
N LYS A 77 -6.67 0.99 -11.77
CA LYS A 77 -6.28 -0.22 -12.51
C LYS A 77 -4.90 -0.74 -12.06
N TRP A 78 -4.74 -0.92 -10.75
CA TRP A 78 -3.46 -1.37 -10.19
C TRP A 78 -3.04 -2.73 -10.74
N ALA A 79 -1.75 -2.88 -10.97
CA ALA A 79 -1.19 -4.20 -11.26
C ALA A 79 -1.30 -5.12 -10.03
N PRO A 80 -1.42 -6.46 -10.22
CA PRO A 80 -1.54 -7.42 -9.11
C PRO A 80 -0.48 -7.27 -8.01
N CYS A 81 0.77 -7.01 -8.40
CA CYS A 81 1.86 -6.81 -7.44
C CYS A 81 1.70 -5.50 -6.63
N THR A 82 1.15 -4.44 -7.22
CA THR A 82 0.88 -3.17 -6.50
C THR A 82 -0.22 -3.38 -5.48
N TYR A 83 -1.30 -4.05 -5.86
CA TYR A 83 -2.38 -4.40 -4.93
C TYR A 83 -1.85 -5.27 -3.78
N GLN A 84 -1.08 -6.32 -4.08
CA GLN A 84 -0.50 -7.22 -3.09
C GLN A 84 0.43 -6.49 -2.12
N SER A 85 1.29 -5.61 -2.63
CA SER A 85 2.21 -4.82 -1.79
C SER A 85 1.45 -3.91 -0.84
N ASN A 86 0.46 -3.16 -1.34
CA ASN A 86 -0.37 -2.28 -0.51
C ASN A 86 -1.20 -3.07 0.51
N LEU A 87 -1.78 -4.21 0.11
CA LEU A 87 -2.51 -5.10 1.01
C LEU A 87 -1.59 -5.62 2.13
N GLY A 88 -0.40 -6.10 1.79
CA GLY A 88 0.60 -6.53 2.76
C GLY A 88 1.02 -5.42 3.72
N THR A 89 1.19 -4.20 3.24
CA THR A 89 1.46 -3.03 4.07
C THR A 89 0.32 -2.77 5.06
N VAL A 90 -0.92 -2.79 4.58
CA VAL A 90 -2.10 -2.59 5.43
C VAL A 90 -2.22 -3.69 6.48
N GLN A 91 -2.13 -4.96 6.08
CA GLN A 91 -2.33 -6.10 6.97
C GLN A 91 -1.20 -6.29 7.99
N ASN A 92 0.04 -6.04 7.58
CA ASN A 92 1.20 -6.38 8.39
C ASN A 92 1.79 -5.20 9.15
N LEU A 93 1.63 -3.97 8.66
CA LEU A 93 2.29 -2.79 9.21
C LEU A 93 1.33 -1.73 9.76
N ILE A 94 0.03 -1.80 9.46
CA ILE A 94 -0.94 -0.80 9.92
C ILE A 94 -1.96 -1.43 10.86
N ILE A 95 -2.71 -2.43 10.39
CA ILE A 95 -3.79 -3.06 11.15
C ILE A 95 -3.35 -3.57 12.52
N PRO A 96 -2.18 -4.23 12.69
CA PRO A 96 -1.77 -4.77 13.98
C PRO A 96 -1.54 -3.72 15.07
N TYR A 97 -1.40 -2.46 14.71
CA TYR A 97 -1.07 -1.37 15.64
C TYR A 97 -2.22 -0.39 15.86
N ILE A 98 -2.90 0.00 14.78
CA ILE A 98 -3.96 1.03 14.85
C ILE A 98 -5.29 0.55 14.23
N GLY A 99 -5.38 -0.70 13.77
CA GLY A 99 -6.53 -1.22 13.03
C GLY A 99 -7.86 -1.11 13.77
N ASP A 100 -7.88 -1.34 15.07
CA ASP A 100 -9.09 -1.33 15.90
C ASP A 100 -9.49 0.08 16.36
N MET A 101 -8.67 1.10 16.09
CA MET A 101 -9.00 2.47 16.43
C MET A 101 -10.09 3.02 15.50
N GLN A 102 -11.04 3.75 16.08
CA GLN A 102 -12.05 4.46 15.28
C GLN A 102 -11.41 5.60 14.49
N MET A 103 -11.77 5.71 13.20
CA MET A 103 -11.22 6.73 12.30
C MET A 103 -11.33 8.15 12.88
N GLN A 104 -12.49 8.52 13.44
CA GLN A 104 -12.74 9.85 13.99
C GLN A 104 -12.01 10.13 15.31
N LYS A 105 -11.46 9.10 15.97
CA LYS A 105 -10.65 9.25 17.19
C LYS A 105 -9.15 9.27 16.93
N LEU A 106 -8.74 9.00 15.69
CA LEU A 106 -7.33 8.99 15.31
C LEU A 106 -6.77 10.42 15.34
N LYS A 107 -5.64 10.59 16.01
CA LYS A 107 -4.92 11.87 16.15
C LYS A 107 -3.53 11.75 15.53
N PRO A 108 -2.88 12.86 15.13
CA PRO A 108 -1.54 12.84 14.54
C PRO A 108 -0.51 12.08 15.37
N TYR A 109 -0.51 12.25 16.69
CA TYR A 109 0.46 11.58 17.57
C TYR A 109 0.35 10.04 17.52
N HIS A 110 -0.85 9.46 17.27
CA HIS A 110 -0.98 8.01 17.11
C HIS A 110 -0.21 7.50 15.89
N LEU A 111 -0.12 8.32 14.84
CA LEU A 111 0.64 7.96 13.64
C LEU A 111 2.14 8.16 13.85
N GLU A 112 2.54 9.17 14.62
CA GLU A 112 3.93 9.37 15.03
C GLU A 112 4.41 8.17 15.90
N ASP A 113 3.59 7.74 16.85
CA ASP A 113 3.83 6.54 17.67
C ASP A 113 3.91 5.26 16.81
N LEU A 114 3.04 5.15 15.80
CA LEU A 114 3.10 4.05 14.82
C LEU A 114 4.45 4.04 14.13
N TYR A 115 4.91 5.18 13.58
CA TYR A 115 6.19 5.24 12.86
C TYR A 115 7.38 4.94 13.77
N ALA A 116 7.36 5.46 15.00
CA ALA A 116 8.38 5.16 16.00
C ALA A 116 8.42 3.67 16.37
N THR A 117 7.25 3.05 16.48
CA THR A 117 7.12 1.60 16.78
C THR A 117 7.61 0.77 15.60
N LEU A 118 7.22 1.12 14.37
CA LEU A 118 7.67 0.42 13.16
C LEU A 118 9.19 0.47 13.01
N GLY A 119 9.83 1.59 13.38
CA GLY A 119 11.29 1.71 13.36
C GLY A 119 12.04 0.73 14.28
N LYS A 120 11.34 0.20 15.29
CA LYS A 120 11.86 -0.81 16.24
C LYS A 120 11.33 -2.22 15.94
N THR A 121 10.49 -2.37 14.91
CA THR A 121 9.83 -3.63 14.58
C THR A 121 10.72 -4.48 13.68
N PRO A 122 10.96 -5.75 14.02
CA PRO A 122 11.68 -6.69 13.17
C PRO A 122 10.96 -6.94 11.84
N CYS A 123 11.73 -7.10 10.76
CA CYS A 123 11.19 -7.52 9.46
C CYS A 123 10.50 -8.88 9.60
N GLY A 124 9.27 -8.99 9.05
CA GLY A 124 8.50 -10.23 9.08
C GLY A 124 7.82 -10.54 10.42
N GLN A 125 7.80 -9.60 11.38
CA GLN A 125 7.09 -9.80 12.65
C GLN A 125 5.61 -10.10 12.46
N TYR A 126 4.98 -9.52 11.45
CA TYR A 126 3.63 -9.85 11.01
C TYR A 126 3.69 -10.32 9.55
N LEU A 127 3.05 -11.45 9.27
CA LEU A 127 2.80 -11.94 7.92
C LEU A 127 1.31 -12.28 7.82
N GLU A 128 0.66 -11.80 6.79
CA GLU A 128 -0.78 -11.98 6.60
C GLU A 128 -1.62 -11.51 7.81
N GLY A 129 -1.14 -10.48 8.51
CA GLY A 129 -1.77 -9.92 9.71
C GLY A 129 -1.56 -10.73 10.99
N LYS A 130 -0.80 -11.83 10.95
CA LYS A 130 -0.53 -12.68 12.10
C LYS A 130 0.88 -12.47 12.65
N LYS A 131 0.99 -12.38 13.99
CA LYS A 131 2.30 -12.29 14.65
C LYS A 131 3.07 -13.60 14.48
N GLN A 132 4.32 -13.51 14.03
CA GLN A 132 5.19 -14.64 13.77
C GLN A 132 6.22 -14.84 14.89
N VAL A 133 6.62 -16.09 15.10
CA VAL A 133 7.79 -16.41 15.95
C VAL A 133 9.04 -16.22 15.09
N LEU A 134 9.90 -15.27 15.47
CA LEU A 134 11.12 -14.92 14.73
C LEU A 134 12.35 -15.55 15.37
N SER A 135 13.28 -16.03 14.54
CA SER A 135 14.62 -16.44 14.98
C SER A 135 15.45 -15.23 15.47
N GLU A 136 16.50 -15.46 16.25
CA GLU A 136 17.36 -14.39 16.76
C GLU A 136 18.01 -13.55 15.63
N LYS A 137 18.34 -14.17 14.50
CA LYS A 137 18.86 -13.48 13.31
C LYS A 137 17.81 -12.55 12.69
N GLN A 138 16.55 -12.99 12.63
CA GLN A 138 15.44 -12.19 12.08
C GLN A 138 15.07 -11.03 13.00
N LYS A 139 15.12 -11.20 14.33
CA LYS A 139 14.87 -10.12 15.30
C LYS A 139 15.82 -8.94 15.14
N LYS A 140 17.04 -9.16 14.68
CA LYS A 140 18.06 -8.13 14.45
C LYS A 140 17.80 -7.29 13.19
N ARG A 141 16.99 -7.78 12.25
CA ARG A 141 16.70 -7.09 11.00
C ARG A 141 15.43 -6.24 11.15
N LEU A 142 15.59 -4.97 11.46
CA LEU A 142 14.49 -4.01 11.61
C LEU A 142 13.94 -3.54 10.26
N LEU A 143 12.71 -2.99 10.28
CA LEU A 143 12.13 -2.33 9.12
C LEU A 143 12.96 -1.10 8.72
N SER A 144 13.15 -0.93 7.41
CA SER A 144 13.89 0.22 6.88
C SER A 144 13.06 1.51 6.92
N GLY A 145 13.72 2.66 6.99
CA GLY A 145 13.06 3.96 6.87
C GLY A 145 12.27 4.10 5.57
N THR A 146 12.73 3.47 4.49
CA THR A 146 11.99 3.42 3.21
C THR A 146 10.64 2.70 3.36
N THR A 147 10.59 1.59 4.10
CA THR A 147 9.34 0.87 4.37
C THR A 147 8.37 1.73 5.17
N ILE A 148 8.87 2.44 6.19
CA ILE A 148 8.05 3.34 7.03
C ILE A 148 7.53 4.52 6.20
N HIS A 149 8.36 5.06 5.32
CA HIS A 149 7.92 6.09 4.37
C HIS A 149 6.79 5.60 3.44
N GLU A 150 6.84 4.34 2.97
CA GLU A 150 5.76 3.77 2.14
C GLU A 150 4.47 3.61 2.95
N VAL A 151 4.53 3.24 4.24
CA VAL A 151 3.38 3.24 5.15
C VAL A 151 2.77 4.64 5.25
N HIS A 152 3.61 5.68 5.48
CA HIS A 152 3.17 7.07 5.54
C HIS A 152 2.48 7.51 4.23
N ARG A 153 3.09 7.21 3.07
CA ARG A 153 2.54 7.55 1.75
C ARG A 153 1.17 6.90 1.53
N LEU A 154 1.02 5.63 1.91
CA LEU A 154 -0.24 4.90 1.79
C LEU A 154 -1.32 5.51 2.69
N LEU A 155 -1.01 5.76 3.96
CA LEU A 155 -1.93 6.39 4.91
C LEU A 155 -2.32 7.81 4.47
N ARG A 156 -1.39 8.61 3.97
CA ARG A 156 -1.66 9.95 3.47
C ARG A 156 -2.71 9.92 2.35
N THR A 157 -2.54 9.00 1.40
CA THR A 157 -3.51 8.83 0.32
C THR A 157 -4.86 8.35 0.85
N ALA A 158 -4.87 7.32 1.70
CA ALA A 158 -6.10 6.74 2.24
C ALA A 158 -6.90 7.75 3.07
N PHE A 159 -6.25 8.49 3.96
CA PHE A 159 -6.94 9.48 4.80
C PHE A 159 -7.38 10.73 4.04
N GLN A 160 -6.73 11.07 2.91
CA GLN A 160 -7.26 12.09 2.01
C GLN A 160 -8.61 11.65 1.43
N TYR A 161 -8.73 10.38 1.01
CA TYR A 161 -10.02 9.82 0.59
C TYR A 161 -11.03 9.75 1.72
N ALA A 162 -10.61 9.50 2.96
CA ALA A 162 -11.52 9.53 4.11
C ALA A 162 -12.12 10.93 4.33
N VAL A 163 -11.37 11.99 4.03
CA VAL A 163 -11.88 13.38 4.05
C VAL A 163 -12.82 13.59 2.86
N GLU A 164 -12.46 13.18 1.65
CA GLU A 164 -13.32 13.29 0.47
C GLU A 164 -14.65 12.53 0.61
N TRP A 165 -14.64 11.41 1.32
CA TRP A 165 -15.84 10.61 1.61
C TRP A 165 -16.64 11.12 2.83
N GLY A 166 -16.22 12.21 3.45
CA GLY A 166 -16.93 12.79 4.61
C GLY A 166 -16.81 11.97 5.90
N ILE A 167 -15.87 11.03 5.98
CA ILE A 167 -15.60 10.24 7.20
C ILE A 167 -14.79 11.05 8.20
N LEU A 168 -13.90 11.93 7.72
CA LEU A 168 -13.05 12.81 8.51
C LEU A 168 -13.19 14.27 8.06
N VAL A 169 -13.07 15.21 8.99
CA VAL A 169 -12.98 16.66 8.66
C VAL A 169 -11.60 16.99 8.08
N LYS A 170 -10.56 16.41 8.66
CA LYS A 170 -9.16 16.66 8.29
C LYS A 170 -8.35 15.38 8.43
N SER A 171 -7.40 15.20 7.53
CA SER A 171 -6.46 14.08 7.62
C SER A 171 -5.58 14.21 8.88
N PRO A 172 -5.45 13.14 9.69
CA PRO A 172 -4.57 13.13 10.85
C PRO A 172 -3.10 12.84 10.47
N VAL A 173 -2.79 12.59 9.20
CA VAL A 173 -1.43 12.25 8.79
C VAL A 173 -0.53 13.47 8.92
N PRO A 174 0.60 13.38 9.65
CA PRO A 174 1.57 14.45 9.76
C PRO A 174 2.05 14.94 8.39
N VAL A 175 2.38 16.23 8.29
CA VAL A 175 2.91 16.82 7.05
C VAL A 175 4.30 16.26 6.75
N ASP A 176 5.13 16.13 7.79
CA ASP A 176 6.48 15.62 7.68
C ASP A 176 6.47 14.09 7.54
N SER A 177 7.10 13.61 6.48
CA SER A 177 7.21 12.18 6.24
C SER A 177 8.47 11.61 6.92
N PRO A 178 8.41 10.34 7.38
CA PRO A 178 9.60 9.64 7.85
C PRO A 178 10.71 9.66 6.79
N LYS A 179 11.96 9.83 7.22
CA LYS A 179 13.11 9.84 6.31
C LYS A 179 13.31 8.46 5.69
N LYS A 180 13.58 8.46 4.39
CA LYS A 180 13.99 7.22 3.69
C LYS A 180 15.40 6.85 4.12
N SER A 181 15.63 5.55 4.28
CA SER A 181 17.01 5.05 4.37
C SER A 181 17.62 5.03 2.97
N ILE A 182 18.73 5.69 2.81
CA ILE A 182 19.54 5.62 1.60
C ILE A 182 20.52 4.48 1.84
N GLN A 183 20.51 3.49 0.96
CA GLN A 183 21.50 2.41 0.95
C GLN A 183 22.32 2.59 -0.31
N GLU A 184 23.61 2.83 -0.13
CA GLU A 184 24.56 2.80 -1.24
C GLU A 184 24.76 1.34 -1.65
N HIS A 185 24.65 1.08 -2.93
CA HIS A 185 24.93 -0.23 -3.52
C HIS A 185 26.31 -0.17 -4.17
N ALA A 186 27.15 -1.16 -3.90
CA ALA A 186 28.38 -1.35 -4.64
C ALA A 186 28.04 -1.58 -6.12
N ILE A 187 28.71 -0.87 -6.98
CA ILE A 187 28.62 -1.05 -8.44
C ILE A 187 29.88 -1.78 -8.85
N TRP A 188 29.70 -2.92 -9.51
CA TRP A 188 30.82 -3.70 -10.03
C TRP A 188 31.51 -2.94 -11.15
N ASP A 189 32.83 -2.99 -11.17
CA ASP A 189 33.61 -2.54 -12.29
C ASP A 189 33.64 -3.57 -13.43
N ALA A 190 34.31 -3.26 -14.53
CA ALA A 190 34.35 -4.12 -15.69
C ALA A 190 35.05 -5.46 -15.41
N ASP A 191 36.10 -5.45 -14.61
CA ASP A 191 36.87 -6.66 -14.28
C ASP A 191 36.06 -7.59 -13.38
N GLU A 192 35.35 -7.03 -12.37
CA GLU A 192 34.43 -7.78 -11.52
C GLU A 192 33.28 -8.41 -12.32
N MET A 193 32.73 -7.66 -13.29
CA MET A 193 31.67 -8.18 -14.17
C MET A 193 32.17 -9.33 -15.06
N TRP A 194 33.34 -9.21 -15.65
CA TRP A 194 33.93 -10.27 -16.47
C TRP A 194 34.29 -11.50 -15.64
N ALA A 195 34.84 -11.32 -14.44
CA ALA A 195 35.11 -12.42 -13.53
C ALA A 195 33.83 -13.17 -13.12
N ALA A 196 32.76 -12.41 -12.83
CA ALA A 196 31.46 -13.01 -12.51
C ALA A 196 30.88 -13.80 -13.67
N LEU A 197 30.92 -13.29 -14.90
CA LEU A 197 30.47 -14.01 -16.10
C LEU A 197 31.29 -15.28 -16.31
N ALA A 198 32.60 -15.20 -16.20
CA ALA A 198 33.51 -16.38 -16.41
C ALA A 198 33.28 -17.48 -15.37
N SER A 199 32.80 -17.13 -14.18
CA SER A 199 32.50 -18.13 -13.12
C SER A 199 31.15 -18.81 -13.25
N MET A 200 30.29 -18.43 -14.21
CA MET A 200 28.97 -19.00 -14.39
C MET A 200 29.00 -20.26 -15.23
N GLU A 201 28.66 -21.39 -14.61
CA GLU A 201 28.59 -22.69 -15.28
C GLU A 201 27.26 -22.96 -15.99
N ASP A 202 26.15 -22.35 -15.48
CA ASP A 202 24.81 -22.48 -16.06
C ASP A 202 24.67 -21.59 -17.31
N PRO A 203 24.50 -22.18 -18.52
CA PRO A 203 24.43 -21.40 -19.76
C PRO A 203 23.21 -20.51 -19.84
N ILE A 204 22.10 -20.88 -19.18
CA ILE A 204 20.87 -20.04 -19.15
C ILE A 204 21.10 -18.83 -18.28
N LEU A 205 21.71 -19.02 -17.10
CA LEU A 205 22.06 -17.91 -16.21
C LEU A 205 23.09 -17.00 -16.87
N HIS A 206 24.12 -17.54 -17.48
CA HIS A 206 25.14 -16.78 -18.21
C HIS A 206 24.51 -15.93 -19.30
N LEU A 207 23.63 -16.49 -20.15
CA LEU A 207 22.91 -15.74 -21.18
C LEU A 207 22.03 -14.63 -20.57
N ALA A 208 21.28 -14.93 -19.51
CA ALA A 208 20.40 -13.96 -18.85
C ALA A 208 21.19 -12.76 -18.29
N VAL A 209 22.33 -13.01 -17.64
CA VAL A 209 23.21 -11.97 -17.12
C VAL A 209 23.85 -11.18 -18.27
N HIS A 210 24.29 -11.83 -19.32
CA HIS A 210 24.87 -11.18 -20.49
C HIS A 210 23.85 -10.21 -21.15
N LEU A 211 22.63 -10.68 -21.40
CA LEU A 211 21.54 -9.85 -21.92
C LEU A 211 21.23 -8.66 -20.99
N THR A 212 21.29 -8.89 -19.67
CA THR A 212 21.08 -7.82 -18.68
C THR A 212 22.16 -6.75 -18.79
N LEU A 213 23.42 -7.13 -18.93
CA LEU A 213 24.54 -6.20 -19.02
C LEU A 213 24.53 -5.42 -20.34
N VAL A 214 24.40 -6.11 -21.47
CA VAL A 214 24.44 -5.50 -22.81
C VAL A 214 23.20 -4.64 -23.07
N GLY A 215 22.01 -5.13 -22.70
CA GLY A 215 20.73 -4.47 -22.99
C GLY A 215 20.22 -3.57 -21.86
N ALA A 216 20.87 -3.52 -20.70
CA ALA A 216 20.36 -2.88 -19.48
C ALA A 216 18.92 -3.34 -19.17
N LEU A 217 18.69 -4.68 -19.26
CA LEU A 217 17.38 -5.29 -19.04
C LEU A 217 17.11 -5.52 -17.55
N ARG A 218 15.83 -5.40 -17.17
CA ARG A 218 15.38 -5.84 -15.86
C ARG A 218 15.16 -7.38 -15.90
N GLU A 219 15.31 -8.05 -14.74
CA GLU A 219 15.08 -9.50 -14.58
C GLU A 219 13.78 -9.95 -15.27
N GLY A 220 12.66 -9.30 -15.02
CA GLY A 220 11.38 -9.66 -15.62
C GLY A 220 11.30 -9.40 -17.13
N GLU A 221 12.08 -8.49 -17.68
CA GLU A 221 12.18 -8.24 -19.12
C GLU A 221 12.97 -9.37 -19.78
N VAL A 222 14.10 -9.77 -19.20
CA VAL A 222 14.89 -10.93 -19.69
C VAL A 222 14.04 -12.20 -19.68
N ALA A 223 13.37 -12.50 -18.55
CA ALA A 223 12.51 -13.67 -18.43
C ALA A 223 11.27 -13.63 -19.35
N GLY A 224 10.91 -12.44 -19.86
CA GLY A 224 9.78 -12.22 -20.76
C GLY A 224 10.13 -12.23 -22.23
N LEU A 225 11.41 -12.32 -22.61
CA LEU A 225 11.83 -12.41 -24.00
C LEU A 225 11.38 -13.73 -24.63
N THR A 226 10.96 -13.66 -25.88
CA THR A 226 10.61 -14.81 -26.73
C THR A 226 11.36 -14.71 -28.04
N PRO A 227 11.49 -15.82 -28.80
CA PRO A 227 12.19 -15.80 -30.10
C PRO A 227 11.67 -14.73 -31.06
N GLU A 228 10.38 -14.39 -30.99
CA GLU A 228 9.80 -13.37 -31.88
C GLU A 228 10.24 -11.93 -31.54
N ASP A 229 10.85 -11.76 -30.37
CA ASP A 229 11.41 -10.46 -29.95
C ASP A 229 12.85 -10.27 -30.44
N LEU A 230 13.46 -11.30 -30.98
CA LEU A 230 14.82 -11.32 -31.47
C LEU A 230 14.82 -11.18 -32.98
N ASP A 231 15.65 -10.25 -33.48
CA ASP A 231 15.88 -10.07 -34.90
C ASP A 231 17.39 -10.11 -35.12
N PHE A 232 17.85 -11.16 -35.81
CA PHE A 232 19.24 -11.36 -36.15
C PHE A 232 19.40 -11.03 -37.63
N ASP A 233 19.73 -9.79 -37.94
CA ASP A 233 20.04 -9.36 -39.30
C ASP A 233 21.42 -9.91 -39.67
N GLY A 234 21.43 -11.06 -40.34
CA GLY A 234 22.59 -11.95 -40.46
C GLY A 234 23.73 -11.44 -41.34
N ALA A 235 23.71 -10.24 -41.91
CA ALA A 235 24.70 -9.80 -42.90
C ALA A 235 26.00 -9.28 -42.24
N ASP A 236 25.93 -8.71 -41.05
CA ASP A 236 27.11 -8.14 -40.34
C ASP A 236 27.31 -8.67 -38.91
N GLY A 237 26.57 -9.71 -38.51
CA GLY A 237 26.63 -10.27 -37.17
C GLY A 237 25.97 -9.42 -36.09
N THR A 238 25.23 -8.37 -36.45
CA THR A 238 24.43 -7.60 -35.51
C THR A 238 23.07 -8.23 -35.30
N GLY A 239 22.47 -7.97 -34.12
CA GLY A 239 21.13 -8.41 -33.81
C GLY A 239 20.43 -7.36 -32.95
N THR A 240 19.12 -7.31 -33.03
CA THR A 240 18.31 -6.46 -32.16
C THR A 240 17.32 -7.29 -31.37
N PHE A 241 16.91 -6.80 -30.22
CA PHE A 241 15.83 -7.38 -29.44
C PHE A 241 14.84 -6.33 -28.97
N ARG A 242 13.56 -6.69 -29.03
CA ARG A 242 12.46 -5.81 -28.69
C ARG A 242 11.96 -6.10 -27.28
N ILE A 243 11.92 -5.08 -26.44
CA ILE A 243 11.43 -5.16 -25.07
C ILE A 243 10.04 -4.53 -25.00
N ASN A 244 8.99 -5.33 -24.91
CA ASN A 244 7.60 -4.88 -24.89
C ASN A 244 6.77 -5.62 -23.82
N LYS A 245 7.33 -6.61 -23.18
CA LYS A 245 6.69 -7.46 -22.17
C LYS A 245 7.66 -7.83 -21.05
N CYS A 246 7.11 -8.28 -19.95
CA CYS A 246 7.90 -8.78 -18.82
C CYS A 246 7.17 -9.92 -18.11
N MET A 247 7.93 -10.88 -17.60
CA MET A 247 7.41 -11.97 -16.78
C MET A 247 7.43 -11.56 -15.31
N GLN A 248 6.40 -11.94 -14.57
CA GLN A 248 6.30 -11.67 -13.14
C GLN A 248 5.53 -12.76 -12.41
N ARG A 249 5.99 -13.13 -11.22
CA ARG A 249 5.23 -13.98 -10.30
C ARG A 249 4.25 -13.12 -9.50
N VAL A 250 2.99 -13.54 -9.47
CA VAL A 250 1.91 -12.81 -8.78
C VAL A 250 1.09 -13.74 -7.90
N GLN A 251 0.47 -13.22 -6.87
CA GLN A 251 -0.50 -13.96 -6.05
C GLN A 251 -1.80 -14.18 -6.83
N LYS A 252 -2.30 -15.41 -6.88
CA LYS A 252 -3.57 -15.77 -7.55
C LYS A 252 -4.74 -14.95 -7.00
N ALA A 253 -4.79 -14.74 -5.67
CA ALA A 253 -5.82 -13.93 -5.02
C ALA A 253 -5.79 -12.45 -5.47
N SER A 254 -4.59 -11.87 -5.65
CA SER A 254 -4.44 -10.50 -6.14
C SER A 254 -4.82 -10.37 -7.61
N LEU A 255 -4.47 -11.37 -8.41
CA LEU A 255 -4.85 -11.44 -9.82
C LEU A 255 -6.38 -11.48 -10.00
N ALA A 256 -7.07 -12.26 -9.18
CA ALA A 256 -8.53 -12.32 -9.19
C ALA A 256 -9.21 -10.97 -8.84
N LYS A 257 -8.55 -10.13 -8.00
CA LYS A 257 -9.07 -8.81 -7.59
C LYS A 257 -8.76 -7.69 -8.59
N THR A 258 -7.61 -7.74 -9.27
CA THR A 258 -7.15 -6.65 -10.16
C THR A 258 -7.61 -6.82 -11.61
N GLY A 259 -8.08 -8.01 -11.97
CA GLY A 259 -8.41 -8.34 -13.36
C GLY A 259 -7.17 -8.56 -14.23
N LYS A 260 -7.39 -8.89 -15.49
CA LYS A 260 -6.34 -9.31 -16.44
C LYS A 260 -5.90 -8.21 -17.42
N GLY A 261 -6.24 -6.94 -17.19
CA GLY A 261 -6.08 -5.88 -18.21
C GLY A 261 -4.66 -5.62 -18.75
N CYS A 262 -3.62 -5.93 -17.99
CA CYS A 262 -2.22 -5.81 -18.42
C CYS A 262 -1.55 -7.17 -18.74
N ILE A 263 -2.28 -8.28 -18.56
CA ILE A 263 -1.73 -9.64 -18.68
C ILE A 263 -1.95 -10.15 -20.09
N LEU A 264 -0.88 -10.62 -20.71
CA LEU A 264 -0.87 -11.23 -22.05
C LEU A 264 -1.10 -12.73 -21.94
N GLN A 265 -0.46 -13.37 -20.97
CA GLN A 265 -0.54 -14.82 -20.77
C GLN A 265 -0.37 -15.15 -19.29
N GLU A 266 -1.08 -16.15 -18.83
CA GLU A 266 -0.96 -16.76 -17.51
C GLU A 266 -0.42 -18.18 -17.66
N PHE A 267 0.58 -18.53 -16.85
CA PHE A 267 1.19 -19.87 -16.87
C PHE A 267 0.72 -20.65 -15.65
N GLU A 268 0.23 -21.85 -15.87
CA GLU A 268 -0.14 -22.72 -14.77
C GLU A 268 1.08 -23.08 -13.92
N ASP A 269 0.97 -22.91 -12.62
CA ASP A 269 1.98 -23.40 -11.68
C ASP A 269 1.73 -24.89 -11.43
N LYS A 270 2.65 -25.73 -11.92
CA LYS A 270 2.58 -27.20 -11.78
C LYS A 270 2.74 -27.67 -10.33
N ARG A 271 3.14 -26.78 -9.40
CA ARG A 271 3.29 -27.12 -8.00
C ARG A 271 1.93 -27.16 -7.34
N GLU A 272 1.58 -28.30 -6.76
CA GLU A 272 0.35 -28.49 -6.02
C GLU A 272 0.28 -27.53 -4.83
N GLY A 273 -0.89 -26.91 -4.60
CA GLY A 273 -1.10 -25.94 -3.51
C GLY A 273 -0.43 -24.57 -3.71
N SER A 274 0.15 -24.28 -4.88
CA SER A 274 0.77 -22.97 -5.14
C SER A 274 -0.26 -21.84 -5.11
N THR A 275 -0.03 -20.85 -4.24
CA THR A 275 -0.82 -19.62 -4.13
C THR A 275 -0.42 -18.55 -5.15
N THR A 276 0.66 -18.78 -5.89
CA THR A 276 1.20 -17.87 -6.90
C THR A 276 1.11 -18.45 -8.30
N THR A 277 1.18 -17.59 -9.31
CA THR A 277 1.28 -17.97 -10.72
C THR A 277 2.27 -17.06 -11.43
N LEU A 278 2.84 -17.51 -12.55
CA LEU A 278 3.64 -16.69 -13.44
C LEU A 278 2.73 -16.05 -14.48
N VAL A 279 2.96 -14.77 -14.76
CA VAL A 279 2.23 -14.05 -15.79
C VAL A 279 3.20 -13.32 -16.70
N LEU A 280 2.93 -13.37 -18.00
CA LEU A 280 3.53 -12.48 -18.98
C LEU A 280 2.63 -11.27 -19.13
N LYS A 281 3.17 -10.08 -18.97
CA LYS A 281 2.42 -8.83 -19.00
C LYS A 281 3.12 -7.77 -19.86
N LYS A 282 2.36 -6.77 -20.31
CA LYS A 282 2.93 -5.58 -20.95
C LYS A 282 3.87 -4.85 -19.98
N THR A 283 4.86 -4.15 -20.52
CA THR A 283 5.74 -3.27 -19.76
C THR A 283 4.93 -2.20 -19.02
N LYS A 284 5.52 -1.67 -17.93
CA LYS A 284 4.81 -0.75 -17.02
C LYS A 284 4.41 0.57 -17.67
N THR A 285 5.24 1.09 -18.58
CA THR A 285 5.06 2.39 -19.25
C THR A 285 5.38 2.25 -20.73
N ALA A 286 4.84 3.12 -21.55
CA ALA A 286 5.16 3.18 -22.99
C ALA A 286 6.67 3.40 -23.23
N SER A 287 7.32 4.21 -22.39
CA SER A 287 8.78 4.45 -22.44
C SER A 287 9.64 3.23 -22.08
N SER A 288 9.03 2.19 -21.49
CA SER A 288 9.72 0.91 -21.26
C SER A 288 9.76 0.02 -22.50
N ASN A 289 8.92 0.31 -23.52
CA ASN A 289 9.00 -0.37 -24.81
C ASN A 289 10.18 0.20 -25.60
N ARG A 290 11.15 -0.65 -25.92
CA ARG A 290 12.38 -0.24 -26.60
C ARG A 290 12.96 -1.40 -27.41
N THR A 291 13.74 -1.04 -28.43
CA THR A 291 14.60 -1.96 -29.18
C THR A 291 16.04 -1.67 -28.81
N LYS A 292 16.82 -2.72 -28.63
CA LYS A 292 18.25 -2.67 -28.28
C LYS A 292 19.06 -3.51 -29.27
#